data_ff9a9149724147c590959e6e699825e0
#
_entry.id   ff9a9149724147c590959e6e699825e0
#
_cell.length_a   1.000
_cell.length_b   1.000
_cell.length_c   1.000
_cell.angle_alpha   90.00
_cell.angle_beta   90.00
_cell.angle_gamma   90.00
#
_symmetry.space_group_name_H-M   'P 1'
#
loop_
_entity.id
_entity.type
_entity.pdbx_description
1 polymer ?
#
loop_
_entity_poly.entity_id
_entity_poly.type
_entity_poly.pdbx_seq_one_letter_code
_entity_poly.pdbx_strand_id
1 'polypeptide(L)'
;MTALHKWHEVARTRSVTGLDALLADECVFHSPVVHTPQVGKAITTLYLAAAFQVFFNESFRYVREIVGPHDAALEFQVEIDGIAVNGMDLIKWNDAGRIVEFKVMIRPLKAINLIHQKMAEMLQK
;
A
#
# COMPACT_ATOMS: atom_id res chain seq x y z
N MET A 1 6.97 11.42 15.87
CA MET A 1 7.02 10.77 14.55
C MET A 1 5.60 10.63 14.00
N THR A 2 5.36 11.15 12.81
CA THR A 2 4.04 11.12 12.19
C THR A 2 3.70 9.74 11.65
N ALA A 3 2.41 9.47 11.40
CA ALA A 3 1.96 8.23 10.77
C ALA A 3 2.63 8.06 9.39
N LEU A 4 2.74 9.14 8.61
CA LEU A 4 3.40 9.11 7.31
C LEU A 4 4.88 8.71 7.42
N HIS A 5 5.59 9.27 8.38
CA HIS A 5 6.99 8.93 8.61
C HIS A 5 7.14 7.45 8.98
N LYS A 6 6.25 6.95 9.85
CA LYS A 6 6.24 5.53 10.22
C LYS A 6 5.94 4.64 9.02
N TRP A 7 5.02 5.06 8.15
CA TRP A 7 4.74 4.33 6.92
C TRP A 7 5.98 4.22 6.03
N HIS A 8 6.70 5.33 5.82
CA HIS A 8 7.92 5.31 5.02
C HIS A 8 8.96 4.36 5.61
N GLU A 9 9.11 4.31 6.93
CA GLU A 9 10.03 3.37 7.59
C GLU A 9 9.59 1.92 7.39
N VAL A 10 8.30 1.63 7.56
CA VAL A 10 7.74 0.29 7.35
C VAL A 10 7.94 -0.15 5.90
N ALA A 11 7.67 0.73 4.94
CA ALA A 11 7.83 0.44 3.52
C ALA A 11 9.31 0.19 3.18
N ARG A 12 10.20 1.02 3.69
CA ARG A 12 11.65 0.90 3.45
C ARG A 12 12.21 -0.41 3.97
N THR A 13 11.76 -0.83 5.17
CA THR A 13 12.26 -2.04 5.82
C THR A 13 11.42 -3.28 5.52
N ARG A 14 10.24 -3.11 4.90
CA ARG A 14 9.26 -4.18 4.63
C ARG A 14 8.86 -4.91 5.91
N SER A 15 8.70 -4.17 7.00
CA SER A 15 8.47 -4.73 8.33
C SER A 15 7.00 -5.04 8.57
N VAL A 16 6.67 -6.33 8.64
CA VAL A 16 5.30 -6.78 8.98
C VAL A 16 4.98 -6.43 10.44
N THR A 17 5.96 -6.53 11.32
CA THR A 17 5.80 -6.10 12.72
C THR A 17 5.49 -4.61 12.81
N GLY A 18 6.17 -3.80 11.99
CA GLY A 18 5.90 -2.37 11.92
C GLY A 18 4.50 -2.06 11.42
N LEU A 19 3.98 -2.85 10.47
CA LEU A 19 2.59 -2.73 10.02
C LEU A 19 1.62 -2.95 11.17
N ASP A 20 1.84 -3.98 11.98
CA ASP A 20 0.96 -4.29 13.10
C ASP A 20 0.87 -3.11 14.06
N ALA A 21 1.98 -2.46 14.35
CA ALA A 21 2.03 -1.31 15.24
C ALA A 21 1.38 -0.05 14.62
N LEU A 22 1.43 0.07 13.30
CA LEU A 22 0.98 1.27 12.59
C LEU A 22 -0.49 1.23 12.20
N LEU A 23 -1.05 0.04 11.91
CA LEU A 23 -2.44 -0.09 11.47
C LEU A 23 -3.40 -0.09 12.65
N ALA A 24 -4.52 0.63 12.51
CA ALA A 24 -5.61 0.56 13.48
C ALA A 24 -6.35 -0.76 13.32
N ASP A 25 -7.00 -1.25 14.39
CA ASP A 25 -7.75 -2.50 14.36
C ASP A 25 -8.89 -2.47 13.33
N GLU A 26 -9.54 -1.31 13.17
CA GLU A 26 -10.64 -1.10 12.22
C GLU A 26 -10.20 -0.69 10.83
N CYS A 27 -8.92 -0.72 10.54
CA CYS A 27 -8.37 -0.23 9.28
C CYS A 27 -8.98 -0.98 8.08
N VAL A 28 -9.17 -0.26 6.96
CA VAL A 28 -9.77 -0.79 5.75
C VAL A 28 -8.78 -0.64 4.60
N PHE A 29 -8.60 -1.72 3.83
CA PHE A 29 -7.77 -1.72 2.63
C PHE A 29 -8.65 -1.72 1.38
N HIS A 30 -8.36 -0.83 0.43
CA HIS A 30 -9.02 -0.77 -0.87
C HIS A 30 -8.02 -1.16 -1.95
N SER A 31 -8.26 -2.33 -2.54
CA SER A 31 -7.42 -2.86 -3.62
C SER A 31 -7.67 -2.11 -4.93
N PRO A 32 -6.66 -1.93 -5.79
CA PRO A 32 -6.88 -1.36 -7.12
C PRO A 32 -7.60 -2.32 -8.06
N VAL A 33 -7.74 -3.59 -7.69
CA VAL A 33 -8.28 -4.65 -8.53
C VAL A 33 -9.66 -5.11 -8.08
N VAL A 34 -9.86 -5.22 -6.75
CA VAL A 34 -11.11 -5.72 -6.16
C VAL A 34 -11.85 -4.55 -5.53
N HIS A 35 -13.10 -4.31 -5.98
CA HIS A 35 -13.88 -3.17 -5.50
C HIS A 35 -14.35 -3.33 -4.05
N THR A 36 -14.58 -4.56 -3.59
CA THR A 36 -15.04 -4.82 -2.22
C THR A 36 -13.96 -4.43 -1.21
N PRO A 37 -14.26 -3.53 -0.25
CA PRO A 37 -13.31 -3.16 0.79
C PRO A 37 -12.90 -4.37 1.63
N GLN A 38 -11.62 -4.41 2.00
CA GLN A 38 -11.10 -5.45 2.89
C GLN A 38 -11.03 -4.84 4.30
N VAL A 39 -11.93 -5.28 5.18
CA VAL A 39 -12.12 -4.65 6.48
C VAL A 39 -11.37 -5.38 7.57
N GLY A 40 -10.57 -4.64 8.33
CA GLY A 40 -9.87 -5.11 9.51
C GLY A 40 -8.36 -5.18 9.33
N LYS A 41 -7.66 -5.12 10.45
CA LYS A 41 -6.19 -5.09 10.48
C LYS A 41 -5.57 -6.37 9.92
N ALA A 42 -6.13 -7.54 10.24
CA ALA A 42 -5.57 -8.81 9.81
C ALA A 42 -5.51 -8.92 8.29
N ILE A 43 -6.64 -8.64 7.61
CA ILE A 43 -6.70 -8.72 6.16
C ILE A 43 -5.89 -7.60 5.50
N THR A 44 -5.88 -6.41 6.09
CA THR A 44 -5.07 -5.29 5.59
C THR A 44 -3.58 -5.62 5.67
N THR A 45 -3.13 -6.19 6.77
CA THR A 45 -1.73 -6.62 6.92
C THR A 45 -1.37 -7.65 5.86
N LEU A 46 -2.25 -8.60 5.60
CA LEU A 46 -2.02 -9.63 4.59
C LEU A 46 -1.81 -9.02 3.20
N TYR A 47 -2.70 -8.09 2.80
CA TYR A 47 -2.60 -7.43 1.50
C TYR A 47 -1.35 -6.55 1.39
N LEU A 48 -1.03 -5.78 2.42
CA LEU A 48 0.17 -4.91 2.39
C LEU A 48 1.45 -5.71 2.40
N ALA A 49 1.52 -6.80 3.16
CA ALA A 49 2.69 -7.68 3.16
C ALA A 49 2.91 -8.30 1.77
N ALA A 50 1.83 -8.75 1.11
CA ALA A 50 1.89 -9.26 -0.26
C ALA A 50 2.35 -8.16 -1.22
N ALA A 51 1.83 -6.93 -1.07
CA ALA A 51 2.21 -5.79 -1.90
C ALA A 51 3.69 -5.46 -1.76
N PHE A 52 4.28 -5.59 -0.57
CA PHE A 52 5.72 -5.38 -0.39
C PHE A 52 6.53 -6.30 -1.29
N GLN A 53 6.10 -7.56 -1.46
CA GLN A 53 6.79 -8.51 -2.32
C GLN A 53 6.60 -8.18 -3.81
N VAL A 54 5.45 -7.65 -4.19
CA VAL A 54 5.13 -7.37 -5.59
C VAL A 54 5.74 -6.05 -6.06
N PHE A 55 5.65 -4.99 -5.25
CA PHE A 55 6.00 -3.63 -5.67
C PHE A 55 7.42 -3.19 -5.32
N PHE A 56 7.98 -3.63 -4.19
CA PHE A 56 9.22 -3.05 -3.69
C PHE A 56 10.45 -3.74 -4.25
N ASN A 57 10.80 -3.38 -5.48
CA ASN A 57 12.07 -3.71 -6.11
C ASN A 57 12.93 -2.44 -6.20
N GLU A 58 14.12 -2.55 -6.83
CA GLU A 58 15.06 -1.46 -6.93
C GLU A 58 14.51 -0.23 -7.68
N SER A 59 13.52 -0.45 -8.56
CA SER A 59 12.94 0.64 -9.35
C SER A 59 11.83 1.40 -8.64
N PHE A 60 11.29 0.87 -7.53
CA PHE A 60 10.20 1.52 -6.81
C PHE A 60 10.67 2.84 -6.20
N ARG A 61 9.88 3.89 -6.43
CA ARG A 61 10.11 5.18 -5.77
C ARG A 61 8.82 5.97 -5.67
N TYR A 62 8.67 6.70 -4.61
CA TYR A 62 7.64 7.73 -4.50
C TYR A 62 8.15 8.98 -5.22
N VAL A 63 7.31 9.53 -6.11
CA VAL A 63 7.67 10.66 -6.98
C VAL A 63 6.94 11.96 -6.60
N ARG A 64 5.87 11.87 -5.82
CA ARG A 64 5.11 13.04 -5.37
C ARG A 64 4.36 12.69 -4.09
N GLU A 65 4.34 13.63 -3.15
CA GLU A 65 3.58 13.50 -1.92
C GLU A 65 2.76 14.75 -1.69
N ILE A 66 1.48 14.54 -1.37
CA ILE A 66 0.57 15.61 -0.97
C ILE A 66 0.06 15.22 0.41
N VAL A 67 0.32 16.05 1.42
CA VAL A 67 0.11 15.69 2.83
C VAL A 67 -0.87 16.65 3.47
N GLY A 68 -1.94 16.10 4.03
CA GLY A 68 -2.90 16.82 4.86
C GLY A 68 -2.71 16.52 6.34
N PRO A 69 -3.58 17.07 7.21
CA PRO A 69 -3.46 16.84 8.66
C PRO A 69 -3.66 15.39 9.07
N HIS A 70 -4.52 14.63 8.37
CA HIS A 70 -4.85 13.26 8.72
C HIS A 70 -4.82 12.32 7.52
N ASP A 71 -4.31 12.78 6.36
CA ASP A 71 -4.22 11.95 5.17
C ASP A 71 -3.07 12.36 4.28
N ALA A 72 -2.72 11.50 3.35
CA ALA A 72 -1.68 11.76 2.36
C ALA A 72 -1.96 11.02 1.08
N ALA A 73 -1.55 11.62 -0.03
CA ALA A 73 -1.53 10.98 -1.35
C ALA A 73 -0.08 10.83 -1.78
N LEU A 74 0.36 9.59 -1.97
CA LEU A 74 1.75 9.27 -2.31
C LEU A 74 1.78 8.61 -3.67
N GLU A 75 2.21 9.36 -4.67
CA GLU A 75 2.35 8.82 -6.03
C GLU A 75 3.65 8.04 -6.15
N PHE A 76 3.59 6.84 -6.74
CA PHE A 76 4.77 6.02 -6.95
C PHE A 76 4.91 5.60 -8.41
N GLN A 77 6.14 5.21 -8.75
CA GLN A 77 6.48 4.58 -10.02
C GLN A 77 7.34 3.36 -9.73
N VAL A 78 7.10 2.30 -10.51
CA VAL A 78 7.87 1.07 -10.41
C VAL A 78 7.80 0.35 -11.75
N GLU A 79 8.83 -0.42 -12.08
CA GLU A 79 8.83 -1.32 -13.23
C GLU A 79 8.79 -2.75 -12.71
N ILE A 80 7.83 -3.54 -13.20
CA ILE A 80 7.64 -4.94 -12.79
C ILE A 80 7.51 -5.76 -14.06
N ASP A 81 8.42 -6.74 -14.25
CA ASP A 81 8.44 -7.60 -15.43
C ASP A 81 8.43 -6.80 -16.74
N GLY A 82 9.16 -5.68 -16.77
CA GLY A 82 9.25 -4.81 -17.94
C GLY A 82 8.07 -3.89 -18.17
N ILE A 83 7.07 -3.90 -17.28
CA ILE A 83 5.88 -3.07 -17.40
C ILE A 83 6.00 -1.89 -16.43
N ALA A 84 5.85 -0.66 -16.98
CA ALA A 84 5.84 0.54 -16.15
C ALA A 84 4.51 0.63 -15.40
N VAL A 85 4.59 0.77 -14.08
CA VAL A 85 3.44 0.88 -13.20
C VAL A 85 3.49 2.23 -12.50
N ASN A 86 2.41 3.00 -12.63
CA ASN A 86 2.25 4.25 -11.92
C ASN A 86 1.03 4.14 -11.01
N GLY A 87 1.19 4.47 -9.75
CA GLY A 87 0.11 4.32 -8.80
C GLY A 87 0.12 5.38 -7.73
N MET A 88 -0.85 5.29 -6.86
CA MET A 88 -1.03 6.22 -5.76
C MET A 88 -1.54 5.47 -4.54
N ASP A 89 -0.86 5.70 -3.41
CA ASP A 89 -1.32 5.26 -2.10
C ASP A 89 -2.05 6.43 -1.44
N LEU A 90 -3.34 6.25 -1.14
CA LEU A 90 -4.12 7.20 -0.36
C LEU A 90 -4.24 6.65 1.05
N ILE A 91 -3.66 7.36 2.01
CA ILE A 91 -3.53 6.89 3.38
C ILE A 91 -4.23 7.87 4.31
N LYS A 92 -5.05 7.35 5.23
CA LYS A 92 -5.71 8.16 6.24
C LYS A 92 -5.39 7.59 7.62
N TRP A 93 -5.14 8.47 8.60
CA TRP A 93 -4.82 8.06 9.97
C TRP A 93 -5.70 8.80 10.99
N ASN A 94 -5.81 8.21 12.18
CA ASN A 94 -6.58 8.79 13.28
C ASN A 94 -5.69 9.68 14.16
N ASP A 95 -6.27 10.27 15.21
CA ASP A 95 -5.56 11.14 16.13
C ASP A 95 -4.45 10.44 16.90
N ALA A 96 -4.55 9.12 17.04
CA ALA A 96 -3.49 8.31 17.67
C ALA A 96 -2.32 8.01 16.71
N GLY A 97 -2.41 8.46 15.47
CA GLY A 97 -1.35 8.23 14.48
C GLY A 97 -1.37 6.83 13.89
N ARG A 98 -2.51 6.12 13.96
CA ARG A 98 -2.66 4.81 13.35
C ARG A 98 -3.45 4.92 12.05
N ILE A 99 -3.06 4.14 11.06
CA ILE A 99 -3.70 4.14 9.74
C ILE A 99 -5.07 3.47 9.84
N VAL A 100 -6.11 4.17 9.40
CA VAL A 100 -7.49 3.68 9.39
C VAL A 100 -7.98 3.33 7.99
N GLU A 101 -7.32 3.84 6.95
CA GLU A 101 -7.69 3.54 5.57
C GLU A 101 -6.43 3.57 4.69
N PHE A 102 -6.33 2.58 3.82
CA PHE A 102 -5.23 2.48 2.85
C PHE A 102 -5.84 2.09 1.51
N LYS A 103 -5.81 3.01 0.54
CA LYS A 103 -6.37 2.79 -0.79
C LYS A 103 -5.28 2.89 -1.83
N VAL A 104 -5.25 1.95 -2.77
CA VAL A 104 -4.27 1.93 -3.85
C VAL A 104 -4.96 2.09 -5.18
N MET A 105 -4.48 3.03 -6.01
CA MET A 105 -4.91 3.23 -7.38
C MET A 105 -3.73 3.00 -8.31
N ILE A 106 -3.98 2.37 -9.46
CA ILE A 106 -2.92 1.96 -10.39
C ILE A 106 -3.36 2.23 -11.83
N ARG A 107 -2.41 2.65 -12.65
CA ARG A 107 -2.55 2.76 -14.10
C ARG A 107 -1.28 2.21 -14.77
N PRO A 108 -1.30 1.88 -16.08
CA PRO A 108 -2.43 1.70 -16.98
C PRO A 108 -3.07 0.31 -16.82
N LEU A 109 -4.01 -0.03 -17.72
CA LEU A 109 -4.75 -1.31 -17.61
C LEU A 109 -3.82 -2.53 -17.57
N LYS A 110 -2.79 -2.58 -18.41
CA LYS A 110 -1.86 -3.72 -18.42
C LYS A 110 -1.10 -3.87 -17.09
N ALA A 111 -0.84 -2.76 -16.40
CA ALA A 111 -0.25 -2.80 -15.08
C ALA A 111 -1.22 -3.39 -14.05
N ILE A 112 -2.51 -3.02 -14.14
CA ILE A 112 -3.55 -3.57 -13.27
C ILE A 112 -3.65 -5.08 -13.46
N ASN A 113 -3.65 -5.56 -14.70
CA ASN A 113 -3.71 -6.99 -14.99
C ASN A 113 -2.50 -7.74 -14.44
N LEU A 114 -1.32 -7.17 -14.58
CA LEU A 114 -0.09 -7.75 -14.02
C LEU A 114 -0.16 -7.82 -12.50
N ILE A 115 -0.56 -6.74 -11.86
CA ILE A 115 -0.66 -6.67 -10.39
C ILE A 115 -1.71 -7.65 -9.88
N HIS A 116 -2.85 -7.77 -10.57
CA HIS A 116 -3.88 -8.75 -10.22
C HIS A 116 -3.29 -10.16 -10.16
N GLN A 117 -2.55 -10.55 -11.21
CA GLN A 117 -1.92 -11.87 -11.28
C GLN A 117 -0.89 -12.06 -10.17
N LYS A 118 -0.01 -11.08 -9.98
CA LYS A 118 1.07 -11.16 -8.97
C LYS A 118 0.51 -11.24 -7.55
N MET A 119 -0.49 -10.41 -7.24
CA MET A 119 -1.10 -10.41 -5.91
C MET A 119 -1.84 -11.72 -5.64
N ALA A 120 -2.55 -12.27 -6.64
CA ALA A 120 -3.23 -13.55 -6.50
C ALA A 120 -2.23 -14.66 -6.16
N GLU A 121 -1.08 -14.68 -6.82
CA GLU A 121 -0.02 -15.66 -6.55
C GLU A 121 0.50 -15.52 -5.11
N MET A 122 0.73 -14.29 -4.64
CA MET A 122 1.24 -14.03 -3.30
C MET A 122 0.23 -14.39 -2.21
N LEU A 123 -1.06 -14.12 -2.45
CA LEU A 123 -2.12 -14.36 -1.46
C LEU A 123 -2.49 -15.85 -1.35
N GLN A 124 -2.11 -16.66 -2.32
CA GLN A 124 -2.35 -18.12 -2.30
C GLN A 124 -1.26 -18.90 -1.57
N LYS A 125 -0.18 -18.26 -1.22
CA LYS A 125 0.94 -18.94 -0.55
C LYS A 125 0.73 -19.08 0.95
#